data_9585e88e9b0777c80b467cfa00aa690f
#
_entry.id   9585e88e9b0777c80b467cfa00aa690f
#
_cell.length_a   1.000
_cell.length_b   1.000
_cell.length_c   1.000
_cell.angle_alpha   90.00
_cell.angle_beta   90.00
_cell.angle_gamma   90.00
#
_symmetry.space_group_name_H-M   'P 1'
#
loop_
_entity.id
_entity.type
_entity.pdbx_description
1 polymer ?
#
loop_
_entity_poly.entity_id
_entity_poly.type
_entity_poly.pdbx_seq_one_letter_code
_entity_poly.pdbx_strand_id
1 'polypeptide(L)'
;MEKLERKIMSVILVIVVILALFLGLIDFISDFMWFKEMGYTAVFFKQLVTQLTVGVPTFIVVTGLVMLYLHHLRKSYFSKIASSEATDMKKLKKTTNILAVAFGAIATFMTVAQLWFEILKFANSSNFDIKDPLFHLDVSFYLFKLEFLTQLNEIMIGVIVGFVILTIIYYIILMTVRTPDVFKEEVPPQAQAADEERYTGGANPFGGQNAQSKDPFAKFAEAFTGKKFEPKPLHRKKQFDDGNFKQLLSIASGKISILGFIFFAMLGVNFFLRQFDLLHAHTGAV
;
A
#
# COMPACT_ATOMS: atom_id res chain seq x y z
N MET A 1 18.95 -9.05 -20.65
CA MET A 1 17.62 -8.53 -21.00
C MET A 1 16.99 -7.72 -19.87
N GLU A 2 16.86 -8.20 -18.65
CA GLU A 2 16.27 -7.44 -17.50
C GLU A 2 16.83 -6.05 -17.19
N LYS A 3 18.14 -5.82 -17.37
CA LYS A 3 18.75 -4.48 -17.13
C LYS A 3 18.36 -3.48 -18.21
N LEU A 4 18.14 -3.93 -19.42
CA LEU A 4 17.73 -3.07 -20.54
C LEU A 4 16.24 -2.72 -20.39
N GLU A 5 15.40 -3.66 -20.08
CA GLU A 5 13.97 -3.46 -19.82
C GLU A 5 13.74 -2.47 -18.67
N ARG A 6 14.48 -2.61 -17.56
CA ARG A 6 14.43 -1.64 -16.45
C ARG A 6 14.87 -0.23 -16.84
N LYS A 7 15.88 -0.09 -17.69
CA LYS A 7 16.29 1.23 -18.19
C LYS A 7 15.22 1.83 -19.11
N ILE A 8 14.66 1.04 -20.02
CA ILE A 8 13.57 1.50 -20.91
C ILE A 8 12.35 1.93 -20.08
N MET A 9 11.93 1.12 -19.10
CA MET A 9 10.82 1.46 -18.22
C MET A 9 11.07 2.75 -17.43
N SER A 10 12.29 2.96 -16.93
CA SER A 10 12.66 4.20 -16.24
C SER A 10 12.63 5.41 -17.17
N VAL A 11 13.08 5.27 -18.41
CA VAL A 11 13.03 6.34 -19.42
C VAL A 11 11.59 6.69 -19.79
N ILE A 12 10.74 5.69 -20.00
CA ILE A 12 9.32 5.90 -20.28
C ILE A 12 8.65 6.63 -19.11
N LEU A 13 8.91 6.21 -17.87
CA LEU A 13 8.38 6.86 -16.67
C LEU A 13 8.79 8.34 -16.60
N VAL A 14 10.06 8.66 -16.87
CA VAL A 14 10.57 10.04 -16.88
C VAL A 14 9.87 10.85 -17.96
N ILE A 15 9.70 10.31 -19.17
CA ILE A 15 9.00 10.98 -20.26
C ILE A 15 7.53 11.26 -19.87
N VAL A 16 6.84 10.29 -19.28
CA VAL A 16 5.46 10.48 -18.82
C VAL A 16 5.36 11.57 -17.75
N VAL A 17 6.30 11.60 -16.79
CA VAL A 17 6.32 12.65 -15.75
C VAL A 17 6.60 14.02 -16.37
N ILE A 18 7.55 14.14 -17.30
CA ILE A 18 7.84 15.40 -17.99
C ILE A 18 6.62 15.87 -18.78
N LEU A 19 5.95 14.97 -19.49
CA LEU A 19 4.74 15.28 -20.26
C LEU A 19 3.61 15.75 -19.35
N ALA A 20 3.39 15.09 -18.23
CA ALA A 20 2.36 15.47 -17.25
C ALA A 20 2.65 16.86 -16.65
N LEU A 21 3.92 17.13 -16.30
CA LEU A 21 4.34 18.47 -15.83
C LEU A 21 4.16 19.54 -16.91
N PHE A 22 4.47 19.23 -18.15
CA PHE A 22 4.30 20.16 -19.27
C PHE A 22 2.83 20.50 -19.51
N LEU A 23 1.93 19.50 -19.50
CA LEU A 23 0.48 19.71 -19.63
C LEU A 23 -0.06 20.55 -18.46
N GLY A 24 0.30 20.23 -17.22
CA GLY A 24 -0.09 21.03 -16.07
C GLY A 24 0.43 22.47 -16.09
N LEU A 25 1.63 22.69 -16.67
CA LEU A 25 2.18 24.04 -16.84
C LEU A 25 1.40 24.84 -17.89
N ILE A 26 0.94 24.21 -18.96
CA ILE A 26 0.09 24.86 -19.98
C ILE A 26 -1.20 25.34 -19.34
N ASP A 27 -1.90 24.47 -18.62
CA ASP A 27 -3.17 24.82 -17.94
C ASP A 27 -2.94 25.98 -16.96
N PHE A 28 -1.88 25.92 -16.16
CA PHE A 28 -1.54 26.98 -15.22
C PHE A 28 -1.28 28.32 -15.90
N ILE A 29 -0.52 28.34 -17.00
CA ILE A 29 -0.23 29.57 -17.76
C ILE A 29 -1.48 30.09 -18.44
N SER A 30 -2.29 29.21 -19.01
CA SER A 30 -3.57 29.57 -19.66
C SER A 30 -4.52 30.22 -18.68
N ASP A 31 -4.72 29.63 -17.50
CA ASP A 31 -5.53 30.18 -16.42
C ASP A 31 -5.02 31.55 -15.98
N PHE A 32 -3.70 31.67 -15.75
CA PHE A 32 -3.11 32.95 -15.37
C PHE A 32 -3.33 34.04 -16.44
N MET A 33 -3.14 33.75 -17.73
CA MET A 33 -3.36 34.69 -18.82
C MET A 33 -4.84 35.08 -18.88
N TRP A 34 -5.76 34.14 -18.75
CA TRP A 34 -7.19 34.39 -18.74
C TRP A 34 -7.59 35.34 -17.60
N PHE A 35 -7.17 35.06 -16.37
CA PHE A 35 -7.43 35.91 -15.20
C PHE A 35 -6.82 37.30 -15.37
N LYS A 36 -5.65 37.39 -16.00
CA LYS A 36 -4.97 38.66 -16.30
C LYS A 36 -5.75 39.51 -17.30
N GLU A 37 -6.24 38.92 -18.37
CA GLU A 37 -7.03 39.61 -19.40
C GLU A 37 -8.37 40.12 -18.85
N MET A 38 -8.99 39.32 -17.97
CA MET A 38 -10.24 39.71 -17.33
C MET A 38 -10.06 40.72 -16.17
N GLY A 39 -8.82 41.07 -15.81
CA GLY A 39 -8.54 41.98 -14.70
C GLY A 39 -8.67 41.37 -13.30
N TYR A 40 -8.81 40.04 -13.18
CA TYR A 40 -9.05 39.32 -11.93
C TYR A 40 -7.80 38.58 -11.41
N THR A 41 -6.60 39.11 -11.63
CA THR A 41 -5.35 38.50 -11.14
C THR A 41 -5.33 38.30 -9.62
N ALA A 42 -5.99 39.16 -8.85
CA ALA A 42 -6.11 39.01 -7.40
C ALA A 42 -6.86 37.72 -7.00
N VAL A 43 -7.86 37.32 -7.79
CA VAL A 43 -8.63 36.08 -7.55
C VAL A 43 -7.74 34.86 -7.83
N PHE A 44 -6.96 34.88 -8.90
CA PHE A 44 -6.01 33.83 -9.21
C PHE A 44 -5.00 33.60 -8.08
N PHE A 45 -4.38 34.70 -7.59
CA PHE A 45 -3.44 34.59 -6.47
C PHE A 45 -4.13 34.15 -5.17
N LYS A 46 -5.36 34.60 -4.89
CA LYS A 46 -6.13 34.14 -3.73
C LYS A 46 -6.36 32.62 -3.79
N GLN A 47 -6.72 32.09 -4.97
CA GLN A 47 -6.85 30.66 -5.19
C GLN A 47 -5.55 29.92 -4.87
N LEU A 48 -4.41 30.35 -5.46
CA LEU A 48 -3.11 29.73 -5.22
C LEU A 48 -2.71 29.74 -3.74
N VAL A 49 -2.84 30.90 -3.09
CA VAL A 49 -2.51 31.04 -1.66
C VAL A 49 -3.39 30.11 -0.83
N THR A 50 -4.68 30.02 -1.13
CA THR A 50 -5.58 29.12 -0.40
C THR A 50 -5.18 27.65 -0.62
N GLN A 51 -4.91 27.25 -1.86
CA GLN A 51 -4.45 25.89 -2.17
C GLN A 51 -3.14 25.55 -1.44
N LEU A 52 -2.19 26.46 -1.37
CA LEU A 52 -0.94 26.27 -0.62
C LEU A 52 -1.16 26.23 0.89
N THR A 53 -2.01 27.13 1.42
CA THR A 53 -2.32 27.20 2.84
C THR A 53 -3.01 25.91 3.33
N VAL A 54 -3.84 25.29 2.51
CA VAL A 54 -4.47 24.01 2.80
C VAL A 54 -3.51 22.86 2.50
N GLY A 55 -2.83 22.92 1.37
CA GLY A 55 -2.01 21.80 0.85
C GLY A 55 -0.79 21.50 1.71
N VAL A 56 -0.04 22.53 2.14
CA VAL A 56 1.20 22.31 2.90
C VAL A 56 0.94 21.62 4.25
N PRO A 57 0.01 22.09 5.11
CA PRO A 57 -0.31 21.39 6.34
C PRO A 57 -0.87 19.98 6.10
N THR A 58 -1.77 19.82 5.12
CA THR A 58 -2.34 18.51 4.76
C THR A 58 -1.23 17.53 4.35
N PHE A 59 -0.29 17.96 3.51
CA PHE A 59 0.84 17.13 3.09
C PHE A 59 1.70 16.68 4.28
N ILE A 60 2.03 17.59 5.18
CA ILE A 60 2.84 17.26 6.37
C ILE A 60 2.10 16.25 7.26
N VAL A 61 0.82 16.51 7.55
CA VAL A 61 0.01 15.67 8.43
C VAL A 61 -0.21 14.29 7.81
N VAL A 62 -0.67 14.22 6.56
CA VAL A 62 -0.96 12.94 5.89
C VAL A 62 0.31 12.13 5.70
N THR A 63 1.39 12.74 5.19
CA THR A 63 2.67 12.04 5.02
C THR A 63 3.22 11.53 6.34
N GLY A 64 3.13 12.34 7.42
CA GLY A 64 3.54 11.95 8.76
C GLY A 64 2.74 10.76 9.29
N LEU A 65 1.40 10.80 9.16
CA LEU A 65 0.53 9.69 9.55
C LEU A 65 0.83 8.41 8.77
N VAL A 66 0.99 8.51 7.46
CA VAL A 66 1.35 7.37 6.61
C VAL A 66 2.71 6.80 7.00
N MET A 67 3.70 7.65 7.27
CA MET A 67 5.03 7.21 7.69
C MET A 67 4.99 6.46 9.03
N LEU A 68 4.25 6.98 10.02
CA LEU A 68 4.03 6.33 11.31
C LEU A 68 3.30 5.00 11.13
N TYR A 69 2.26 4.96 10.28
CA TYR A 69 1.48 3.78 10.00
C TYR A 69 2.33 2.67 9.35
N LEU A 70 3.08 2.99 8.29
CA LEU A 70 3.98 2.03 7.62
C LEU A 70 5.11 1.56 8.54
N HIS A 71 5.63 2.44 9.39
CA HIS A 71 6.60 2.05 10.42
C HIS A 71 6.00 1.05 11.42
N HIS A 72 4.78 1.29 11.86
CA HIS A 72 4.05 0.37 12.75
C HIS A 72 3.79 -0.98 12.08
N LEU A 73 3.33 -0.99 10.80
CA LEU A 73 3.15 -2.22 10.03
C LEU A 73 4.46 -3.02 9.93
N ARG A 74 5.55 -2.34 9.58
CA ARG A 74 6.87 -2.96 9.49
C ARG A 74 7.29 -3.58 10.83
N LYS A 75 7.18 -2.83 11.92
CA LYS A 75 7.53 -3.32 13.27
C LYS A 75 6.68 -4.55 13.63
N SER A 76 5.38 -4.51 13.35
CA SER A 76 4.46 -5.63 13.61
C SER A 76 4.82 -6.88 12.79
N TYR A 77 5.17 -6.70 11.52
CA TYR A 77 5.59 -7.79 10.63
C TYR A 77 6.88 -8.45 11.13
N PHE A 78 7.92 -7.65 11.40
CA PHE A 78 9.23 -8.18 11.83
C PHE A 78 9.22 -8.79 13.23
N SER A 79 8.28 -8.41 14.11
CA SER A 79 8.16 -8.99 15.45
C SER A 79 7.45 -10.34 15.47
N LYS A 80 6.63 -10.63 14.47
CA LYS A 80 5.76 -11.81 14.45
C LYS A 80 6.17 -12.87 13.43
N ILE A 81 6.95 -12.49 12.42
CA ILE A 81 7.35 -13.41 11.36
C ILE A 81 8.85 -13.69 11.47
N ALA A 82 9.16 -14.94 11.79
CA ALA A 82 10.51 -15.45 11.71
C ALA A 82 10.93 -15.61 10.24
N SER A 83 12.19 -15.31 9.94
CA SER A 83 12.79 -15.55 8.64
C SER A 83 14.28 -15.76 8.84
N SER A 84 14.86 -16.71 8.15
CA SER A 84 16.27 -17.04 8.18
C SER A 84 17.14 -16.08 7.35
N GLU A 85 16.54 -15.27 6.48
CA GLU A 85 17.27 -14.40 5.57
C GLU A 85 17.63 -13.04 6.17
N ALA A 86 18.84 -12.56 5.90
CA ALA A 86 19.30 -11.23 6.26
C ALA A 86 18.60 -10.17 5.40
N THR A 87 17.82 -9.29 6.05
CA THR A 87 17.06 -8.24 5.37
C THR A 87 17.90 -6.97 5.19
N ASP A 88 17.94 -6.42 3.98
CA ASP A 88 18.53 -5.09 3.72
C ASP A 88 17.63 -3.97 4.26
N MET A 89 17.81 -3.65 5.54
CA MET A 89 17.01 -2.65 6.26
C MET A 89 17.17 -1.24 5.69
N LYS A 90 18.26 -0.91 5.00
CA LYS A 90 18.46 0.42 4.40
C LYS A 90 17.56 0.59 3.19
N LYS A 91 17.51 -0.40 2.30
CA LYS A 91 16.62 -0.39 1.13
C LYS A 91 15.16 -0.35 1.57
N LEU A 92 14.77 -1.18 2.54
CA LEU A 92 13.40 -1.21 3.03
C LEU A 92 12.97 0.14 3.63
N LYS A 93 13.82 0.79 4.45
CA LYS A 93 13.54 2.14 4.98
C LYS A 93 13.34 3.15 3.84
N LYS A 94 14.23 3.14 2.83
CA LYS A 94 14.12 4.04 1.67
C LYS A 94 12.81 3.83 0.93
N THR A 95 12.43 2.59 0.63
CA THR A 95 11.16 2.25 -0.03
C THR A 95 9.95 2.70 0.80
N THR A 96 9.97 2.47 2.12
CA THR A 96 8.91 2.92 3.04
C THR A 96 8.73 4.45 2.97
N ASN A 97 9.83 5.21 3.01
CA ASN A 97 9.77 6.67 2.96
C ASN A 97 9.27 7.18 1.61
N ILE A 98 9.74 6.60 0.50
CA ILE A 98 9.26 6.96 -0.84
C ILE A 98 7.77 6.69 -0.97
N LEU A 99 7.30 5.54 -0.49
CA LEU A 99 5.89 5.17 -0.54
C LEU A 99 5.03 6.12 0.31
N ALA A 100 5.51 6.51 1.50
CA ALA A 100 4.82 7.46 2.36
C ALA A 100 4.70 8.85 1.71
N VAL A 101 5.77 9.36 1.13
CA VAL A 101 5.78 10.66 0.44
C VAL A 101 4.90 10.63 -0.81
N ALA A 102 4.97 9.57 -1.61
CA ALA A 102 4.14 9.43 -2.81
C ALA A 102 2.65 9.38 -2.47
N PHE A 103 2.27 8.57 -1.47
CA PHE A 103 0.88 8.51 -1.02
C PHE A 103 0.42 9.86 -0.44
N GLY A 104 1.25 10.49 0.40
CA GLY A 104 0.96 11.80 0.96
C GLY A 104 0.76 12.88 -0.11
N ALA A 105 1.58 12.89 -1.16
CA ALA A 105 1.44 13.82 -2.27
C ALA A 105 0.13 13.61 -3.04
N ILE A 106 -0.21 12.36 -3.37
CA ILE A 106 -1.45 12.02 -4.09
C ILE A 106 -2.67 12.42 -3.25
N ALA A 107 -2.71 12.00 -1.98
CA ALA A 107 -3.82 12.31 -1.08
C ALA A 107 -3.99 13.81 -0.88
N THR A 108 -2.88 14.56 -0.73
CA THR A 108 -2.91 16.02 -0.61
C THR A 108 -3.43 16.68 -1.88
N PHE A 109 -2.95 16.25 -3.03
CA PHE A 109 -3.41 16.79 -4.31
C PHE A 109 -4.92 16.60 -4.48
N MET A 110 -5.44 15.40 -4.21
CA MET A 110 -6.88 15.13 -4.25
C MET A 110 -7.67 15.97 -3.25
N THR A 111 -7.16 16.11 -2.01
CA THR A 111 -7.79 16.92 -0.97
C THR A 111 -7.85 18.39 -1.36
N VAL A 112 -6.74 18.95 -1.84
CA VAL A 112 -6.68 20.37 -2.24
C VAL A 112 -7.58 20.62 -3.44
N ALA A 113 -7.55 19.76 -4.46
CA ALA A 113 -8.36 19.92 -5.66
C ALA A 113 -9.86 20.00 -5.35
N GLN A 114 -10.33 19.28 -4.34
CA GLN A 114 -11.75 19.23 -3.97
C GLN A 114 -12.13 20.28 -2.90
N LEU A 115 -11.28 20.51 -1.90
CA LEU A 115 -11.66 21.28 -0.71
C LEU A 115 -11.28 22.76 -0.72
N TRP A 116 -10.36 23.21 -1.59
CA TRP A 116 -9.87 24.61 -1.52
C TRP A 116 -11.00 25.64 -1.60
N PHE A 117 -11.97 25.41 -2.47
CA PHE A 117 -13.10 26.34 -2.67
C PHE A 117 -14.14 26.22 -1.55
N GLU A 118 -14.44 24.99 -1.11
CA GLU A 118 -15.37 24.73 -0.02
C GLU A 118 -14.87 25.31 1.31
N ILE A 119 -13.57 25.28 1.56
CA ILE A 119 -12.94 25.92 2.71
C ILE A 119 -13.12 27.45 2.64
N LEU A 120 -12.97 28.06 1.45
CA LEU A 120 -13.21 29.49 1.29
C LEU A 120 -14.67 29.85 1.56
N LYS A 121 -15.63 29.08 1.04
CA LYS A 121 -17.06 29.26 1.29
C LYS A 121 -17.37 29.12 2.78
N PHE A 122 -16.88 28.07 3.41
CA PHE A 122 -17.06 27.81 4.83
C PHE A 122 -16.50 28.93 5.72
N ALA A 123 -15.27 29.39 5.45
CA ALA A 123 -14.61 30.45 6.20
C ALA A 123 -15.27 31.83 6.08
N ASN A 124 -15.95 32.09 4.95
CA ASN A 124 -16.64 33.35 4.69
C ASN A 124 -18.17 33.19 4.79
N SER A 125 -18.66 32.14 5.44
CA SER A 125 -20.10 31.92 5.62
C SER A 125 -20.74 33.00 6.47
N SER A 126 -21.91 33.49 6.06
CA SER A 126 -22.75 34.41 6.79
C SER A 126 -24.13 33.83 7.00
N ASN A 127 -24.78 34.11 8.10
CA ASN A 127 -26.16 33.69 8.35
C ASN A 127 -27.13 34.53 7.53
N PHE A 128 -28.19 33.88 7.03
CA PHE A 128 -29.25 34.54 6.28
C PHE A 128 -30.48 34.83 7.15
N ASP A 129 -30.53 34.30 8.37
CA ASP A 129 -31.66 34.38 9.31
C ASP A 129 -32.99 33.83 8.75
N ILE A 130 -32.88 32.99 7.72
CA ILE A 130 -33.99 32.29 7.10
C ILE A 130 -33.83 30.80 7.43
N LYS A 131 -34.83 30.23 8.11
CA LYS A 131 -34.80 28.81 8.52
C LYS A 131 -35.64 27.98 7.56
N ASP A 132 -35.11 26.78 7.24
CA ASP A 132 -35.88 25.81 6.46
C ASP A 132 -37.07 25.23 7.29
N PRO A 133 -38.15 24.84 6.62
CA PRO A 133 -39.34 24.35 7.31
C PRO A 133 -39.23 22.91 7.83
N LEU A 134 -38.24 22.12 7.37
CA LEU A 134 -38.12 20.69 7.70
C LEU A 134 -37.19 20.48 8.89
N PHE A 135 -35.96 21.00 8.82
CA PHE A 135 -34.92 20.82 9.85
C PHE A 135 -34.73 22.05 10.74
N HIS A 136 -35.40 23.17 10.43
CA HIS A 136 -35.29 24.44 11.14
C HIS A 136 -33.85 25.02 11.20
N LEU A 137 -32.99 24.63 10.27
CA LEU A 137 -31.63 25.14 10.11
C LEU A 137 -31.62 26.39 9.22
N ASP A 138 -30.66 27.27 9.44
CA ASP A 138 -30.44 28.41 8.57
C ASP A 138 -30.05 27.98 7.16
N VAL A 139 -30.59 28.63 6.14
CA VAL A 139 -30.31 28.32 4.73
C VAL A 139 -28.80 28.39 4.42
N SER A 140 -28.08 29.26 5.13
CA SER A 140 -26.61 29.35 5.01
C SER A 140 -25.90 28.05 5.35
N PHE A 141 -26.45 27.21 6.25
CA PHE A 141 -25.90 25.91 6.58
C PHE A 141 -25.81 25.01 5.34
N TYR A 142 -26.84 24.95 4.53
CA TYR A 142 -26.91 24.12 3.32
C TYR A 142 -25.92 24.60 2.26
N LEU A 143 -25.78 25.92 2.09
CA LEU A 143 -24.93 26.50 1.04
C LEU A 143 -23.43 26.48 1.37
N PHE A 144 -23.07 26.64 2.67
CA PHE A 144 -21.67 26.84 3.05
C PHE A 144 -21.10 25.69 3.89
N LYS A 145 -21.91 25.10 4.78
CA LYS A 145 -21.42 24.13 5.75
C LYS A 145 -21.66 22.70 5.31
N LEU A 146 -22.83 22.40 4.77
CA LEU A 146 -23.22 21.06 4.37
C LEU A 146 -22.29 20.53 3.24
N GLU A 147 -22.06 21.35 2.22
CA GLU A 147 -21.21 21.01 1.10
C GLU A 147 -19.78 20.70 1.55
N PHE A 148 -19.23 21.58 2.40
CA PHE A 148 -17.92 21.36 3.01
C PHE A 148 -17.84 20.04 3.81
N LEU A 149 -18.86 19.75 4.65
CA LEU A 149 -18.89 18.53 5.45
C LEU A 149 -19.03 17.27 4.57
N THR A 150 -19.82 17.35 3.52
CA THR A 150 -20.00 16.24 2.56
C THR A 150 -18.69 15.96 1.82
N GLN A 151 -18.07 16.98 1.25
CA GLN A 151 -16.78 16.85 0.55
C GLN A 151 -15.67 16.32 1.49
N LEU A 152 -15.62 16.85 2.72
CA LEU A 152 -14.66 16.38 3.72
C LEU A 152 -14.87 14.88 4.03
N ASN A 153 -16.12 14.46 4.21
CA ASN A 153 -16.45 13.05 4.47
C ASN A 153 -16.07 12.15 3.29
N GLU A 154 -16.34 12.56 2.06
CA GLU A 154 -15.96 11.81 0.85
C GLU A 154 -14.44 11.64 0.73
N ILE A 155 -13.68 12.69 1.00
CA ILE A 155 -12.22 12.64 1.02
C ILE A 155 -11.73 11.67 2.12
N MET A 156 -12.31 11.74 3.31
CA MET A 156 -11.96 10.83 4.41
C MET A 156 -12.21 9.37 4.03
N ILE A 157 -13.34 9.07 3.38
CA ILE A 157 -13.63 7.73 2.84
C ILE A 157 -12.57 7.33 1.82
N GLY A 158 -12.25 8.21 0.86
CA GLY A 158 -11.22 7.98 -0.15
C GLY A 158 -9.84 7.70 0.44
N VAL A 159 -9.44 8.47 1.46
CA VAL A 159 -8.19 8.29 2.19
C VAL A 159 -8.17 6.93 2.90
N ILE A 160 -9.26 6.52 3.55
CA ILE A 160 -9.34 5.21 4.24
C ILE A 160 -9.19 4.07 3.23
N VAL A 161 -9.88 4.14 2.09
CA VAL A 161 -9.72 3.15 0.99
C VAL A 161 -8.27 3.13 0.51
N GLY A 162 -7.65 4.30 0.35
CA GLY A 162 -6.24 4.43 0.02
C GLY A 162 -5.33 3.74 1.04
N PHE A 163 -5.60 3.88 2.35
CA PHE A 163 -4.85 3.18 3.40
C PHE A 163 -5.01 1.66 3.33
N VAL A 164 -6.18 1.15 2.96
CA VAL A 164 -6.38 -0.30 2.75
C VAL A 164 -5.52 -0.79 1.58
N ILE A 165 -5.56 -0.11 0.46
CA ILE A 165 -4.74 -0.44 -0.72
C ILE A 165 -3.26 -0.36 -0.38
N LEU A 166 -2.83 0.72 0.29
CA LEU A 166 -1.45 0.92 0.75
C LEU A 166 -1.00 -0.21 1.68
N THR A 167 -1.87 -0.67 2.58
CA THR A 167 -1.59 -1.79 3.47
C THR A 167 -1.31 -3.06 2.70
N ILE A 168 -2.15 -3.39 1.72
CA ILE A 168 -1.98 -4.59 0.87
C ILE A 168 -0.66 -4.51 0.10
N ILE A 169 -0.40 -3.39 -0.58
CA ILE A 169 0.83 -3.16 -1.34
C ILE A 169 2.05 -3.29 -0.42
N TYR A 170 1.99 -2.70 0.76
CA TYR A 170 3.11 -2.71 1.70
C TYR A 170 3.39 -4.11 2.25
N TYR A 171 2.36 -4.91 2.53
CA TYR A 171 2.56 -6.32 2.92
C TYR A 171 3.17 -7.14 1.78
N ILE A 172 2.78 -6.92 0.54
CA ILE A 172 3.41 -7.57 -0.63
C ILE A 172 4.91 -7.21 -0.69
N ILE A 173 5.26 -5.93 -0.49
CA ILE A 173 6.66 -5.49 -0.45
C ILE A 173 7.41 -6.15 0.71
N LEU A 174 6.82 -6.22 1.91
CA LEU A 174 7.44 -6.87 3.07
C LEU A 174 7.69 -8.35 2.82
N MET A 175 6.73 -9.06 2.20
CA MET A 175 6.87 -10.47 1.83
C MET A 175 7.95 -10.70 0.78
N THR A 176 8.13 -9.77 -0.16
CA THR A 176 9.18 -9.87 -1.19
C THR A 176 10.58 -9.62 -0.61
N VAL A 177 10.68 -8.71 0.37
CA VAL A 177 11.98 -8.36 1.00
C VAL A 177 12.37 -9.36 2.09
N ARG A 178 11.41 -9.90 2.80
CA ARG A 178 11.59 -10.90 3.85
C ARG A 178 10.52 -11.96 3.67
N THR A 179 10.84 -12.99 2.91
CA THR A 179 9.96 -14.15 2.73
C THR A 179 9.76 -14.84 4.07
N PRO A 180 8.51 -15.01 4.54
CA PRO A 180 8.24 -15.84 5.69
C PRO A 180 8.58 -17.30 5.36
N ASP A 181 9.01 -18.07 6.35
CA ASP A 181 9.25 -19.51 6.21
C ASP A 181 7.90 -20.27 6.07
N VAL A 182 7.15 -19.92 5.03
CA VAL A 182 5.83 -20.50 4.70
C VAL A 182 6.01 -21.84 3.97
N PHE A 183 7.19 -22.04 3.38
CA PHE A 183 7.50 -23.27 2.67
C PHE A 183 8.53 -24.07 3.47
N LYS A 184 8.09 -25.18 4.05
CA LYS A 184 9.01 -26.14 4.65
C LYS A 184 9.66 -26.96 3.54
N GLU A 185 10.96 -27.12 3.63
CA GLU A 185 11.65 -28.11 2.80
C GLU A 185 11.33 -29.51 3.35
N GLU A 186 10.51 -30.29 2.63
CA GLU A 186 10.40 -31.72 2.94
C GLU A 186 11.70 -32.40 2.58
N VAL A 187 12.37 -32.91 3.58
CA VAL A 187 13.43 -33.91 3.39
C VAL A 187 12.72 -35.21 3.05
N PRO A 188 12.95 -35.79 1.85
CA PRO A 188 12.32 -37.08 1.50
C PRO A 188 12.60 -38.11 2.59
N PRO A 189 11.63 -39.00 2.91
CA PRO A 189 11.81 -40.02 3.95
C PRO A 189 13.07 -40.89 3.77
N GLN A 190 13.52 -41.04 2.55
CA GLN A 190 14.77 -41.74 2.21
C GLN A 190 16.04 -41.02 2.61
N ALA A 191 16.01 -39.66 2.68
CA ALA A 191 17.14 -38.87 3.17
C ALA A 191 17.20 -38.83 4.71
N GLN A 192 16.05 -38.90 5.37
CA GLN A 192 15.98 -39.02 6.84
C GLN A 192 16.46 -40.40 7.30
N ALA A 193 16.09 -41.47 6.62
CA ALA A 193 16.60 -42.80 6.91
C ALA A 193 18.12 -42.90 6.72
N ALA A 194 18.68 -42.22 5.72
CA ALA A 194 20.11 -42.22 5.46
C ALA A 194 20.90 -41.38 6.52
N ASP A 195 20.29 -40.35 7.09
CA ASP A 195 20.89 -39.55 8.18
C ASP A 195 20.70 -40.24 9.54
N GLU A 196 19.58 -40.93 9.80
CA GLU A 196 19.39 -41.74 11.01
C GLU A 196 20.31 -42.96 11.05
N GLU A 197 20.52 -43.66 9.93
CA GLU A 197 21.52 -44.74 9.84
C GLU A 197 22.95 -44.27 10.02
N ARG A 198 23.24 -42.98 9.79
CA ARG A 198 24.55 -42.39 10.03
C ARG A 198 24.76 -42.07 11.50
N TYR A 199 23.70 -41.79 12.26
CA TYR A 199 23.79 -41.44 13.68
C TYR A 199 23.57 -42.62 14.65
N THR A 200 22.79 -43.60 14.25
CA THR A 200 22.67 -44.87 15.00
C THR A 200 23.76 -45.80 14.54
N GLY A 201 24.92 -45.66 15.15
CA GLY A 201 26.05 -46.60 14.97
C GLY A 201 25.66 -48.03 15.39
N GLY A 202 24.86 -48.67 14.55
CA GLY A 202 24.58 -50.10 14.66
C GLY A 202 25.83 -50.87 14.22
N ALA A 203 26.52 -51.47 15.17
CA ALA A 203 27.65 -52.34 14.96
C ALA A 203 27.25 -53.48 14.00
N ASN A 204 27.70 -53.41 12.78
CA ASN A 204 27.68 -54.56 11.88
C ASN A 204 28.75 -55.58 12.37
N PRO A 205 28.37 -56.83 12.71
CA PRO A 205 29.29 -57.83 13.24
C PRO A 205 30.20 -58.45 12.15
N PHE A 206 30.13 -58.02 10.94
CA PHE A 206 31.07 -58.43 9.88
C PHE A 206 31.92 -57.22 9.44
N GLY A 207 33.10 -57.12 10.06
CA GLY A 207 34.09 -56.11 9.79
C GLY A 207 34.52 -56.03 8.33
N GLY A 208 34.48 -54.79 7.78
CA GLY A 208 35.11 -54.44 6.53
C GLY A 208 35.29 -52.91 6.53
N GLN A 209 36.50 -52.48 6.82
CA GLN A 209 36.94 -51.11 6.66
C GLN A 209 36.76 -50.66 5.21
N ASN A 210 36.24 -49.43 5.01
CA ASN A 210 36.01 -48.73 3.75
C ASN A 210 34.64 -48.95 3.08
N ALA A 211 33.59 -48.47 3.74
CA ALA A 211 32.31 -48.23 3.05
C ALA A 211 32.25 -46.80 2.44
N GLN A 212 32.98 -46.60 1.37
CA GLN A 212 32.52 -45.70 0.32
C GLN A 212 31.37 -46.43 -0.37
N SER A 213 30.10 -46.11 0.02
CA SER A 213 28.94 -46.63 -0.66
C SER A 213 28.80 -45.92 -2.03
N LYS A 214 29.57 -46.41 -2.96
CA LYS A 214 29.38 -46.13 -4.38
C LYS A 214 28.32 -47.10 -4.86
N ASP A 215 27.14 -46.59 -5.19
CA ASP A 215 26.12 -47.34 -5.87
C ASP A 215 26.76 -48.13 -7.03
N PRO A 216 26.49 -49.45 -7.12
CA PRO A 216 27.06 -50.29 -8.20
C PRO A 216 26.76 -49.72 -9.59
N PHE A 217 25.64 -49.06 -9.72
CA PHE A 217 25.20 -48.38 -10.94
C PHE A 217 25.99 -47.11 -11.25
N ALA A 218 26.38 -46.32 -10.25
CA ALA A 218 27.22 -45.16 -10.43
C ALA A 218 28.62 -45.51 -10.91
N LYS A 219 29.22 -46.59 -10.38
CA LYS A 219 30.50 -47.14 -10.86
C LYS A 219 30.43 -47.64 -12.29
N PHE A 220 29.32 -48.29 -12.68
CA PHE A 220 29.10 -48.78 -14.06
C PHE A 220 28.96 -47.60 -15.04
N ALA A 221 28.21 -46.55 -14.65
CA ALA A 221 28.04 -45.34 -15.47
C ALA A 221 29.36 -44.55 -15.61
N GLU A 222 30.17 -44.46 -14.56
CA GLU A 222 31.48 -43.80 -14.57
C GLU A 222 32.49 -44.53 -15.47
N ALA A 223 32.46 -45.87 -15.48
CA ALA A 223 33.31 -46.69 -16.34
C ALA A 223 32.96 -46.56 -17.82
N PHE A 224 31.69 -46.32 -18.17
CA PHE A 224 31.23 -46.23 -19.56
C PHE A 224 31.29 -44.83 -20.14
N THR A 225 31.12 -43.76 -19.29
CA THR A 225 31.01 -42.38 -19.78
C THR A 225 32.24 -41.53 -19.52
N GLY A 226 33.19 -42.01 -18.73
CA GLY A 226 34.40 -41.27 -18.32
C GLY A 226 34.14 -39.98 -17.53
N LYS A 227 32.87 -39.70 -17.14
CA LYS A 227 32.47 -38.54 -16.38
C LYS A 227 32.03 -38.96 -14.97
N LYS A 228 32.56 -38.30 -13.94
CA LYS A 228 32.06 -38.45 -12.56
C LYS A 228 30.57 -38.13 -12.53
N PHE A 229 29.79 -39.08 -12.02
CA PHE A 229 28.38 -38.90 -11.82
C PHE A 229 28.20 -37.97 -10.58
N GLU A 230 28.01 -36.69 -10.83
CA GLU A 230 27.51 -35.78 -9.78
C GLU A 230 26.01 -36.00 -9.68
N PRO A 231 25.48 -36.48 -8.55
CA PRO A 231 24.04 -36.63 -8.37
C PRO A 231 23.45 -35.23 -8.47
N LYS A 232 22.59 -35.01 -9.47
CA LYS A 232 21.78 -33.75 -9.56
C LYS A 232 21.09 -33.56 -8.23
N PRO A 233 21.18 -32.34 -7.64
CA PRO A 233 20.44 -32.05 -6.41
C PRO A 233 18.96 -32.32 -6.69
N LEU A 234 18.39 -33.25 -5.91
CA LEU A 234 16.95 -33.51 -5.91
C LEU A 234 16.23 -32.19 -5.73
N HIS A 235 15.37 -31.82 -6.69
CA HIS A 235 14.52 -30.64 -6.56
C HIS A 235 13.65 -30.84 -5.30
N ARG A 236 14.02 -30.18 -4.22
CA ARG A 236 13.22 -30.15 -2.98
C ARG A 236 11.89 -29.49 -3.29
N LYS A 237 10.80 -30.23 -3.20
CA LYS A 237 9.45 -29.68 -3.31
C LYS A 237 9.20 -28.84 -2.07
N LYS A 238 8.99 -27.54 -2.25
CA LYS A 238 8.55 -26.64 -1.18
C LYS A 238 7.09 -26.92 -0.87
N GLN A 239 6.80 -27.36 0.34
CA GLN A 239 5.44 -27.54 0.81
C GLN A 239 4.95 -26.28 1.52
N PHE A 240 3.69 -25.91 1.26
CA PHE A 240 3.07 -24.72 1.83
C PHE A 240 2.79 -24.94 3.33
N ASP A 241 3.31 -24.06 4.19
CA ASP A 241 3.06 -24.09 5.65
C ASP A 241 1.85 -23.25 6.01
N ASP A 242 0.69 -23.89 6.22
CA ASP A 242 -0.57 -23.27 6.59
C ASP A 242 -0.48 -22.47 7.90
N GLY A 243 0.37 -22.87 8.84
CA GLY A 243 0.50 -22.21 10.13
C GLY A 243 1.04 -20.79 10.03
N ASN A 244 2.15 -20.63 9.31
CA ASN A 244 2.76 -19.32 9.09
C ASN A 244 1.90 -18.43 8.18
N PHE A 245 1.20 -19.01 7.20
CA PHE A 245 0.26 -18.28 6.35
C PHE A 245 -0.95 -17.76 7.15
N LYS A 246 -1.54 -18.57 8.00
CA LYS A 246 -2.63 -18.15 8.91
C LYS A 246 -2.19 -17.03 9.84
N GLN A 247 -0.96 -17.09 10.36
CA GLN A 247 -0.41 -16.03 11.21
C GLN A 247 -0.24 -14.71 10.45
N LEU A 248 0.26 -14.76 9.20
CA LEU A 248 0.33 -13.61 8.30
C LEU A 248 -1.04 -13.01 8.04
N LEU A 249 -2.00 -13.86 7.68
CA LEU A 249 -3.38 -13.45 7.40
C LEU A 249 -4.03 -12.81 8.64
N SER A 250 -3.79 -13.37 9.83
CA SER A 250 -4.27 -12.81 11.10
C SER A 250 -3.70 -11.42 11.40
N ILE A 251 -2.41 -11.18 11.10
CA ILE A 251 -1.79 -9.86 11.30
C ILE A 251 -2.37 -8.83 10.33
N ALA A 252 -2.49 -9.19 9.06
CA ALA A 252 -3.02 -8.31 8.02
C ALA A 252 -4.50 -8.03 8.23
N SER A 253 -5.32 -9.05 8.50
CA SER A 253 -6.76 -8.93 8.73
C SER A 253 -7.09 -8.05 9.92
N GLY A 254 -6.34 -8.16 11.03
CA GLY A 254 -6.55 -7.29 12.19
C GLY A 254 -6.35 -5.80 11.89
N LYS A 255 -5.39 -5.44 11.03
CA LYS A 255 -5.18 -4.04 10.61
C LYS A 255 -6.25 -3.58 9.62
N ILE A 256 -6.60 -4.43 8.66
CA ILE A 256 -7.66 -4.14 7.68
C ILE A 256 -9.03 -4.03 8.39
N SER A 257 -9.30 -4.85 9.41
CA SER A 257 -10.56 -4.77 10.17
C SER A 257 -10.72 -3.43 10.90
N ILE A 258 -9.64 -2.86 11.47
CA ILE A 258 -9.68 -1.53 12.09
C ILE A 258 -10.01 -0.47 11.04
N LEU A 259 -9.36 -0.50 9.88
CA LEU A 259 -9.65 0.41 8.78
C LEU A 259 -11.08 0.22 8.26
N GLY A 260 -11.55 -1.02 8.17
CA GLY A 260 -12.92 -1.37 7.81
C GLY A 260 -13.95 -0.78 8.79
N PHE A 261 -13.69 -0.88 10.09
CA PHE A 261 -14.56 -0.25 11.10
C PHE A 261 -14.65 1.27 10.90
N ILE A 262 -13.52 1.95 10.71
CA ILE A 262 -13.49 3.40 10.45
C ILE A 262 -14.22 3.73 9.16
N PHE A 263 -14.03 2.93 8.10
CA PHE A 263 -14.73 3.07 6.82
C PHE A 263 -16.26 3.01 6.99
N PHE A 264 -16.77 2.01 7.71
CA PHE A 264 -18.21 1.91 7.96
C PHE A 264 -18.74 3.03 8.85
N ALA A 265 -17.96 3.52 9.80
CA ALA A 265 -18.33 4.70 10.59
C ALA A 265 -18.47 5.95 9.70
N MET A 266 -17.53 6.16 8.77
CA MET A 266 -17.60 7.28 7.82
C MET A 266 -18.73 7.12 6.80
N LEU A 267 -19.07 5.89 6.39
CA LEU A 267 -20.28 5.64 5.61
C LEU A 267 -21.54 6.02 6.40
N GLY A 268 -21.59 5.72 7.70
CA GLY A 268 -22.70 6.16 8.55
C GLY A 268 -22.86 7.68 8.57
N VAL A 269 -21.73 8.41 8.67
CA VAL A 269 -21.73 9.88 8.56
C VAL A 269 -22.22 10.32 7.18
N ASN A 270 -21.82 9.65 6.10
CA ASN A 270 -22.27 9.96 4.76
C ASN A 270 -23.79 9.81 4.62
N PHE A 271 -24.36 8.71 5.12
CA PHE A 271 -25.81 8.53 5.13
C PHE A 271 -26.53 9.58 5.99
N PHE A 272 -25.95 9.95 7.14
CA PHE A 272 -26.51 11.03 7.96
C PHE A 272 -26.50 12.37 7.24
N LEU A 273 -25.44 12.73 6.50
CA LEU A 273 -25.40 13.97 5.72
C LEU A 273 -26.39 13.95 4.55
N ARG A 274 -26.60 12.81 3.91
CA ARG A 274 -27.56 12.66 2.81
C ARG A 274 -29.02 12.86 3.20
N GLN A 275 -29.36 12.83 4.50
CA GLN A 275 -30.73 13.17 4.91
C GLN A 275 -31.14 14.59 4.51
N PHE A 276 -30.19 15.51 4.39
CA PHE A 276 -30.46 16.89 3.98
C PHE A 276 -30.81 17.02 2.49
N ASP A 277 -30.51 16.00 1.68
CA ASP A 277 -30.90 15.94 0.27
C ASP A 277 -32.43 15.87 0.10
N LEU A 278 -33.16 15.46 1.16
CA LEU A 278 -34.62 15.43 1.17
C LEU A 278 -35.25 16.80 0.93
N LEU A 279 -34.56 17.89 1.25
CA LEU A 279 -35.02 19.23 0.96
C LEU A 279 -35.12 19.53 -0.54
N HIS A 280 -34.33 18.83 -1.36
CA HIS A 280 -34.29 18.98 -2.80
C HIS A 280 -35.10 17.91 -3.55
N ALA A 281 -35.72 16.98 -2.82
CA ALA A 281 -36.53 15.93 -3.43
C ALA A 281 -37.86 16.52 -3.91
N HIS A 282 -38.08 16.56 -5.24
CA HIS A 282 -39.31 17.00 -5.85
C HIS A 282 -40.49 16.03 -5.63
N THR A 283 -40.20 14.80 -5.25
CA THR A 283 -41.17 13.78 -4.84
C THR A 283 -40.93 13.48 -3.38
N GLY A 284 -41.84 13.97 -2.51
CA GLY A 284 -41.77 13.61 -1.10
C GLY A 284 -41.71 12.10 -0.94
N ALA A 285 -41.09 11.67 0.18
CA ALA A 285 -41.11 10.26 0.57
C ALA A 285 -42.57 9.80 0.65
N VAL A 286 -42.98 8.98 -0.33
CA VAL A 286 -44.26 8.27 -0.33
C VAL A 286 -44.07 7.00 0.48
#